data_cee4e895c4dbbdacae2c79c63bd7362d
#
_entry.id   cee4e895c4dbbdacae2c79c63bd7362d
#
_cell.length_a   1.000
_cell.length_b   1.000
_cell.length_c   1.000
_cell.angle_alpha   90.00
_cell.angle_beta   90.00
_cell.angle_gamma   90.00
#
_symmetry.space_group_name_H-M   'P 1'
#
loop_
_entity.id
_entity.type
_entity.pdbx_description
1 polymer ?
#
loop_
_entity_poly.entity_id
_entity_poly.type
_entity_poly.pdbx_seq_one_letter_code
_entity_poly.pdbx_strand_id
1 'polypeptide(L)'
;MDLSGVATPDLERLRAVVASRRLGFPLSRLALQGEGLEPLAGEAAALNALGREGTLVLLDTLLVERRGRARRPELVWTGPETRWSGARDTAVVLADLFHKATSTVLVAGFAFDHAAEVLRPLHEALKRGVGGRLYASASVASAFLREHWPFGPPFPECHGFSPEKGVFASLHAKCVVVDARWVFVTSANFTDRGQTRNIEVGVLMEDTHLAAVLESQFSTGEWFSRVA
;
A
#
# COMPACT_ATOMS: atom_id res chain seq x y z
N MET A 1 24.06 -17.17 -13.41
CA MET A 1 22.87 -16.57 -14.05
C MET A 1 22.34 -15.49 -13.11
N ASP A 2 22.25 -14.28 -13.60
CA ASP A 2 21.69 -13.15 -12.84
C ASP A 2 20.58 -12.49 -13.67
N LEU A 3 19.34 -12.68 -13.24
CA LEU A 3 18.15 -12.09 -13.87
C LEU A 3 17.59 -10.90 -13.07
N SER A 4 18.29 -10.43 -12.02
CA SER A 4 17.81 -9.35 -11.15
C SER A 4 17.62 -8.02 -11.90
N GLY A 5 18.50 -7.74 -12.86
CA GLY A 5 18.45 -6.55 -13.71
C GLY A 5 17.55 -6.62 -14.93
N VAL A 6 16.97 -7.80 -15.23
CA VAL A 6 16.07 -7.96 -16.39
C VAL A 6 14.68 -7.43 -16.04
N ALA A 7 14.08 -6.64 -16.93
CA ALA A 7 12.75 -6.08 -16.71
C ALA A 7 11.67 -7.18 -16.68
N THR A 8 10.64 -7.02 -15.84
CA THR A 8 9.54 -7.98 -15.73
C THR A 8 8.83 -8.27 -17.06
N PRO A 9 8.56 -7.27 -17.93
CA PRO A 9 7.99 -7.54 -19.27
C PRO A 9 8.86 -8.44 -20.14
N ASP A 10 10.18 -8.35 -20.03
CA ASP A 10 11.09 -9.21 -20.82
C ASP A 10 11.07 -10.66 -20.30
N LEU A 11 10.96 -10.87 -19.00
CA LEU A 11 10.77 -12.20 -18.42
C LEU A 11 9.40 -12.80 -18.81
N GLU A 12 8.34 -12.01 -18.81
CA GLU A 12 7.00 -12.42 -19.26
C GLU A 12 7.01 -12.79 -20.76
N ARG A 13 7.67 -11.98 -21.59
CA ARG A 13 7.85 -12.26 -23.02
C ARG A 13 8.66 -13.55 -23.23
N LEU A 14 9.82 -13.72 -22.56
CA LEU A 14 10.60 -14.95 -22.65
C LEU A 14 9.76 -16.17 -22.28
N ARG A 15 9.03 -16.08 -21.15
CA ARG A 15 8.12 -17.16 -20.73
C ARG A 15 7.10 -17.51 -21.82
N ALA A 16 6.46 -16.51 -22.40
CA ALA A 16 5.44 -16.73 -23.45
C ALA A 16 6.01 -17.40 -24.69
N VAL A 17 7.17 -16.95 -25.20
CA VAL A 17 7.78 -17.51 -26.42
C VAL A 17 8.40 -18.89 -26.19
N VAL A 18 8.86 -19.20 -24.97
CA VAL A 18 9.33 -20.52 -24.54
C VAL A 18 8.16 -21.49 -24.38
N ALA A 19 7.08 -21.08 -23.73
CA ALA A 19 5.87 -21.88 -23.49
C ALA A 19 5.17 -22.23 -24.81
N SER A 20 5.05 -21.26 -25.71
CA SER A 20 4.44 -21.45 -27.04
C SER A 20 5.33 -22.21 -28.03
N ARG A 21 6.54 -22.60 -27.62
CA ARG A 21 7.56 -23.25 -28.48
C ARG A 21 8.01 -22.39 -29.67
N ARG A 22 7.75 -21.10 -29.64
CA ARG A 22 8.21 -20.14 -30.66
C ARG A 22 9.73 -20.02 -30.67
N LEU A 23 10.35 -20.12 -29.48
CA LEU A 23 11.80 -20.33 -29.36
C LEU A 23 12.12 -21.81 -29.15
N GLY A 24 13.01 -22.31 -30.00
CA GLY A 24 13.61 -23.62 -29.86
C GLY A 24 14.68 -23.66 -28.76
N PHE A 25 14.95 -24.85 -28.22
CA PHE A 25 16.11 -25.08 -27.36
C PHE A 25 17.12 -25.93 -28.14
N PRO A 26 18.40 -25.60 -28.03
CA PRO A 26 19.00 -24.57 -27.22
C PRO A 26 18.69 -23.14 -27.72
N LEU A 27 18.51 -22.19 -26.77
CA LEU A 27 18.35 -20.80 -27.08
C LEU A 27 19.65 -20.23 -27.64
N SER A 28 19.57 -19.51 -28.75
CA SER A 28 20.69 -18.77 -29.29
C SER A 28 20.54 -17.27 -29.01
N ARG A 29 21.68 -16.59 -28.97
CA ARG A 29 21.70 -15.12 -28.78
C ARG A 29 20.89 -14.42 -29.89
N LEU A 30 21.05 -14.87 -31.14
CA LEU A 30 20.34 -14.31 -32.29
C LEU A 30 18.82 -14.55 -32.21
N ALA A 31 18.39 -15.72 -31.74
CA ALA A 31 16.97 -16.01 -31.57
C ALA A 31 16.34 -15.16 -30.49
N LEU A 32 17.05 -14.90 -29.37
CA LEU A 32 16.59 -13.99 -28.32
C LEU A 32 16.51 -12.54 -28.83
N GLN A 33 17.50 -12.09 -29.59
CA GLN A 33 17.48 -10.73 -30.19
C GLN A 33 16.30 -10.59 -31.18
N GLY A 34 16.03 -11.61 -32.02
CA GLY A 34 14.89 -11.59 -32.92
C GLY A 34 13.52 -11.47 -32.22
N GLU A 35 13.44 -11.84 -30.97
CA GLU A 35 12.25 -11.67 -30.12
C GLU A 35 12.28 -10.37 -29.27
N GLY A 36 13.29 -9.49 -29.46
CA GLY A 36 13.45 -8.27 -28.68
C GLY A 36 13.85 -8.55 -27.23
N LEU A 37 14.61 -9.62 -26.98
CA LEU A 37 15.06 -10.08 -25.66
C LEU A 37 16.58 -9.94 -25.52
N GLU A 38 17.15 -8.85 -26.05
CA GLU A 38 18.59 -8.55 -25.97
C GLU A 38 19.14 -8.61 -24.55
N PRO A 39 18.42 -8.11 -23.50
CA PRO A 39 18.92 -8.16 -22.13
C PRO A 39 19.17 -9.59 -21.62
N LEU A 40 18.54 -10.60 -22.23
CA LEU A 40 18.65 -12.01 -21.88
C LEU A 40 19.68 -12.76 -22.72
N ALA A 41 20.24 -12.12 -23.75
CA ALA A 41 21.20 -12.76 -24.65
C ALA A 41 22.48 -13.25 -23.97
N GLY A 42 22.90 -12.61 -22.87
CA GLY A 42 24.01 -13.02 -22.03
C GLY A 42 23.73 -14.28 -21.20
N GLU A 43 22.48 -14.54 -20.89
CA GLU A 43 22.04 -15.62 -20.02
C GLU A 43 21.63 -16.90 -20.78
N ALA A 44 21.71 -16.90 -22.11
CA ALA A 44 21.28 -18.01 -22.96
C ALA A 44 21.94 -19.35 -22.57
N ALA A 45 23.24 -19.37 -22.25
CA ALA A 45 23.95 -20.57 -21.82
C ALA A 45 23.40 -21.16 -20.51
N ALA A 46 23.12 -20.30 -19.53
CA ALA A 46 22.57 -20.73 -18.24
C ALA A 46 21.12 -21.23 -18.38
N LEU A 47 20.31 -20.56 -19.18
CA LEU A 47 18.95 -21.00 -19.51
C LEU A 47 18.95 -22.35 -20.26
N ASN A 48 19.89 -22.55 -21.16
CA ASN A 48 20.05 -23.82 -21.90
C ASN A 48 20.43 -24.96 -20.97
N ALA A 49 21.24 -24.72 -19.94
CA ALA A 49 21.60 -25.73 -18.94
C ALA A 49 20.37 -26.20 -18.13
N LEU A 50 19.35 -25.36 -17.94
CA LEU A 50 18.09 -25.73 -17.30
C LEU A 50 17.14 -26.47 -18.25
N GLY A 51 17.36 -26.37 -19.54
CA GLY A 51 16.42 -26.84 -20.54
C GLY A 51 15.11 -26.08 -20.56
N ARG A 52 14.17 -26.47 -21.43
CA ARG A 52 12.88 -25.77 -21.59
C ARG A 52 12.05 -25.76 -20.30
N GLU A 53 11.86 -26.93 -19.70
CA GLU A 53 11.01 -27.07 -18.52
C GLU A 53 11.60 -26.34 -17.32
N GLY A 54 12.89 -26.52 -17.06
CA GLY A 54 13.57 -25.79 -15.98
C GLY A 54 13.54 -24.28 -16.15
N THR A 55 13.67 -23.80 -17.40
CA THR A 55 13.52 -22.37 -17.71
C THR A 55 12.11 -21.88 -17.40
N LEU A 56 11.05 -22.62 -17.75
CA LEU A 56 9.67 -22.22 -17.44
C LEU A 56 9.42 -22.18 -15.94
N VAL A 57 9.85 -23.20 -15.20
CA VAL A 57 9.72 -23.23 -13.74
C VAL A 57 10.44 -22.03 -13.09
N LEU A 58 11.67 -21.73 -13.53
CA LEU A 58 12.42 -20.57 -13.05
C LEU A 58 11.67 -19.27 -13.32
N LEU A 59 11.19 -19.07 -14.56
CA LEU A 59 10.48 -17.85 -14.95
C LEU A 59 9.16 -17.69 -14.21
N ASP A 60 8.39 -18.76 -14.02
CA ASP A 60 7.16 -18.73 -13.22
C ASP A 60 7.44 -18.36 -11.78
N THR A 61 8.48 -18.94 -11.18
CA THR A 61 8.89 -18.61 -9.80
C THR A 61 9.29 -17.14 -9.67
N LEU A 62 10.14 -16.65 -10.59
CA LEU A 62 10.57 -15.24 -10.58
C LEU A 62 9.43 -14.27 -10.80
N LEU A 63 8.49 -14.59 -11.70
CA LEU A 63 7.35 -13.73 -11.98
C LEU A 63 6.37 -13.71 -10.81
N VAL A 64 6.15 -14.83 -10.13
CA VAL A 64 5.36 -14.88 -8.89
C VAL A 64 6.03 -14.05 -7.79
N GLU A 65 7.34 -14.23 -7.59
CA GLU A 65 8.10 -13.45 -6.60
C GLU A 65 8.04 -11.94 -6.90
N ARG A 66 8.21 -11.54 -8.16
CA ARG A 66 8.16 -10.13 -8.56
C ARG A 66 6.78 -9.52 -8.45
N ARG A 67 5.72 -10.28 -8.70
CA ARG A 67 4.33 -9.84 -8.48
C ARG A 67 4.02 -9.69 -7.00
N GLY A 68 4.63 -10.53 -6.15
CA GLY A 68 4.51 -10.44 -4.69
C GLY A 68 5.44 -9.42 -4.03
N ARG A 69 6.45 -8.91 -4.75
CA ARG A 69 7.30 -7.82 -4.21
C ARG A 69 6.46 -6.56 -4.09
N ALA A 70 6.22 -6.16 -2.86
CA ALA A 70 5.75 -4.82 -2.56
C ALA A 70 6.58 -3.78 -3.34
N ARG A 71 5.93 -2.79 -3.92
CA ARG A 71 6.66 -1.65 -4.47
C ARG A 71 7.58 -1.09 -3.40
N ARG A 72 8.72 -0.53 -3.80
CA ARG A 72 9.63 0.10 -2.84
C ARG A 72 8.85 1.10 -2.01
N PRO A 73 9.04 1.09 -0.67
CA PRO A 73 8.39 2.08 0.18
C PRO A 73 8.72 3.50 -0.30
N GLU A 74 7.71 4.36 -0.32
CA GLU A 74 7.86 5.77 -0.67
C GLU A 74 7.95 6.60 0.60
N LEU A 75 8.95 7.49 0.68
CA LEU A 75 9.03 8.45 1.77
C LEU A 75 7.92 9.50 1.61
N VAL A 76 7.19 9.74 2.69
CA VAL A 76 6.18 10.80 2.79
C VAL A 76 6.61 11.79 3.86
N TRP A 77 6.51 13.08 3.58
CA TRP A 77 7.07 14.12 4.42
C TRP A 77 6.13 15.32 4.52
N THR A 78 6.02 15.89 5.71
CA THR A 78 5.45 17.23 5.93
C THR A 78 6.54 18.12 6.51
N GLY A 79 6.65 19.34 6.02
CA GLY A 79 7.60 20.33 6.52
C GLY A 79 8.59 20.80 5.46
N PRO A 80 9.64 21.55 5.86
CA PRO A 80 10.63 22.06 4.91
C PRO A 80 11.34 20.93 4.18
N GLU A 81 11.36 21.00 2.84
CA GLU A 81 12.01 20.00 1.99
C GLU A 81 13.42 20.42 1.59
N THR A 82 14.30 19.44 1.44
CA THR A 82 15.59 19.65 0.78
C THR A 82 15.42 19.58 -0.74
N ARG A 83 16.27 20.30 -1.49
CA ARG A 83 16.22 20.33 -2.97
C ARG A 83 16.31 18.95 -3.65
N TRP A 84 16.70 17.92 -2.92
CA TRP A 84 16.91 16.54 -3.39
C TRP A 84 15.89 15.56 -2.80
N SER A 85 14.88 16.06 -2.12
CA SER A 85 13.84 15.22 -1.54
C SER A 85 12.99 14.61 -2.66
N GLY A 86 13.03 13.30 -2.80
CA GLY A 86 12.05 12.53 -3.57
C GLY A 86 10.80 12.20 -2.75
N ALA A 87 10.59 12.87 -1.61
CA ALA A 87 9.45 12.63 -0.74
C ALA A 87 8.16 13.21 -1.34
N ARG A 88 7.05 12.58 -1.02
CA ARG A 88 5.71 13.08 -1.35
C ARG A 88 5.15 13.82 -0.14
N ASP A 89 4.33 14.83 -0.39
CA ASP A 89 3.61 15.55 0.65
C ASP A 89 2.53 14.68 1.30
N THR A 90 2.39 14.75 2.63
CA THR A 90 1.47 13.92 3.42
C THR A 90 0.01 14.16 3.03
N ALA A 91 -0.40 15.41 2.86
CA ALA A 91 -1.78 15.75 2.51
C ALA A 91 -2.13 15.26 1.10
N VAL A 92 -1.18 15.35 0.15
CA VAL A 92 -1.33 14.84 -1.21
C VAL A 92 -1.47 13.31 -1.21
N VAL A 93 -0.62 12.60 -0.44
CA VAL A 93 -0.68 11.14 -0.34
C VAL A 93 -2.02 10.66 0.23
N LEU A 94 -2.51 11.29 1.29
CA LEU A 94 -3.81 10.94 1.89
C LEU A 94 -4.96 11.17 0.91
N ALA A 95 -4.99 12.32 0.26
CA ALA A 95 -6.02 12.62 -0.74
C ALA A 95 -5.99 11.61 -1.89
N ASP A 96 -4.81 11.28 -2.43
CA ASP A 96 -4.64 10.29 -3.49
C ASP A 96 -5.11 8.90 -3.08
N LEU A 97 -4.80 8.47 -1.85
CA LEU A 97 -5.23 7.17 -1.33
C LEU A 97 -6.76 7.08 -1.25
N PHE A 98 -7.43 8.10 -0.70
CA PHE A 98 -8.88 8.13 -0.60
C PHE A 98 -9.56 8.25 -1.97
N HIS A 99 -9.00 9.00 -2.91
CA HIS A 99 -9.51 9.08 -4.28
C HIS A 99 -9.37 7.75 -5.04
N LYS A 100 -8.29 7.00 -4.81
CA LYS A 100 -8.06 5.67 -5.42
C LYS A 100 -8.89 4.56 -4.79
N ALA A 101 -9.41 4.75 -3.59
CA ALA A 101 -10.18 3.73 -2.88
C ALA A 101 -11.39 3.27 -3.69
N THR A 102 -11.53 1.95 -3.82
CA THR A 102 -12.61 1.29 -4.58
C THR A 102 -13.48 0.37 -3.75
N SER A 103 -12.97 -0.12 -2.64
CA SER A 103 -13.65 -1.11 -1.80
C SER A 103 -13.68 -0.70 -0.33
N THR A 104 -12.52 -0.56 0.31
CA THR A 104 -12.44 -0.32 1.75
C THR A 104 -11.36 0.69 2.11
N VAL A 105 -11.62 1.44 3.17
CA VAL A 105 -10.65 2.32 3.82
C VAL A 105 -10.70 2.07 5.33
N LEU A 106 -9.55 1.79 5.93
CA LEU A 106 -9.32 1.80 7.37
C LEU A 106 -8.47 3.01 7.72
N VAL A 107 -8.91 3.81 8.69
CA VAL A 107 -8.15 4.92 9.27
C VAL A 107 -8.00 4.66 10.76
N ALA A 108 -6.76 4.60 11.26
CA ALA A 108 -6.48 4.59 12.69
C ALA A 108 -5.77 5.88 13.06
N GLY A 109 -6.32 6.64 14.02
CA GLY A 109 -5.81 7.96 14.36
C GLY A 109 -5.91 8.29 15.84
N PHE A 110 -4.99 9.17 16.29
CA PHE A 110 -4.97 9.66 17.67
C PHE A 110 -5.79 10.95 17.82
N ALA A 111 -5.66 11.90 16.88
CA ALA A 111 -6.34 13.19 16.92
C ALA A 111 -6.84 13.59 15.53
N PHE A 112 -8.00 14.26 15.50
CA PHE A 112 -8.73 14.66 14.29
C PHE A 112 -9.18 16.14 14.34
N ASP A 113 -8.54 16.97 15.16
CA ASP A 113 -8.93 18.37 15.28
C ASP A 113 -8.71 19.13 13.97
N HIS A 114 -9.71 19.90 13.57
CA HIS A 114 -9.70 20.64 12.28
C HIS A 114 -9.42 19.77 11.05
N ALA A 115 -9.89 18.52 11.07
CA ALA A 115 -9.61 17.53 10.03
C ALA A 115 -10.49 17.65 8.77
N ALA A 116 -11.36 18.64 8.66
CA ALA A 116 -12.35 18.72 7.57
C ALA A 116 -11.72 18.58 6.18
N GLU A 117 -10.65 19.33 5.90
CA GLU A 117 -9.99 19.24 4.58
C GLU A 117 -9.27 17.91 4.37
N VAL A 118 -8.66 17.37 5.43
CA VAL A 118 -7.98 16.06 5.41
C VAL A 118 -8.96 14.91 5.16
N LEU A 119 -10.17 15.00 5.72
CA LEU A 119 -11.18 13.94 5.66
C LEU A 119 -12.18 14.11 4.50
N ARG A 120 -12.19 15.25 3.81
CA ARG A 120 -13.08 15.47 2.64
C ARG A 120 -12.91 14.40 1.56
N PRO A 121 -11.69 14.01 1.13
CA PRO A 121 -11.52 12.94 0.16
C PRO A 121 -12.02 11.58 0.65
N LEU A 122 -11.95 11.31 1.95
CA LEU A 122 -12.55 10.11 2.54
C LEU A 122 -14.08 10.14 2.42
N HIS A 123 -14.72 11.29 2.75
CA HIS A 123 -16.17 11.41 2.56
C HIS A 123 -16.58 11.20 1.10
N GLU A 124 -15.83 11.73 0.13
CA GLU A 124 -16.10 11.48 -1.29
C GLU A 124 -15.93 9.99 -1.66
N ALA A 125 -14.98 9.29 -1.04
CA ALA A 125 -14.85 7.83 -1.20
C ALA A 125 -16.09 7.10 -0.67
N LEU A 126 -16.56 7.44 0.53
CA LEU A 126 -17.78 6.85 1.11
C LEU A 126 -19.00 7.12 0.22
N LYS A 127 -19.15 8.30 -0.39
CA LYS A 127 -20.22 8.61 -1.36
C LYS A 127 -20.16 7.73 -2.61
N ARG A 128 -18.99 7.25 -3.00
CA ARG A 128 -18.81 6.28 -4.09
C ARG A 128 -19.16 4.85 -3.69
N GLY A 129 -19.53 4.59 -2.42
CA GLY A 129 -19.85 3.27 -1.91
C GLY A 129 -18.67 2.52 -1.27
N VAL A 130 -17.52 3.19 -1.07
CA VAL A 130 -16.38 2.62 -0.36
C VAL A 130 -16.74 2.43 1.12
N GLY A 131 -16.46 1.26 1.69
CA GLY A 131 -16.64 1.00 3.12
C GLY A 131 -15.56 1.71 3.94
N GLY A 132 -15.94 2.53 4.91
CA GLY A 132 -15.00 3.26 5.77
C GLY A 132 -15.05 2.78 7.21
N ARG A 133 -13.89 2.50 7.81
CA ARG A 133 -13.73 2.16 9.22
C ARG A 133 -12.73 3.11 9.87
N LEU A 134 -13.12 3.69 10.99
CA LEU A 134 -12.29 4.61 11.78
C LEU A 134 -12.02 4.02 13.14
N TYR A 135 -10.76 4.00 13.54
CA TYR A 135 -10.29 3.50 14.83
C TYR A 135 -9.62 4.64 15.61
N ALA A 136 -10.06 4.86 16.84
CA ALA A 136 -9.49 5.86 17.75
C ALA A 136 -9.65 5.40 19.21
N SER A 137 -9.12 6.16 20.17
CA SER A 137 -9.49 5.95 21.57
C SER A 137 -10.99 6.11 21.76
N ALA A 138 -11.63 5.38 22.67
CA ALA A 138 -13.09 5.30 22.81
C ALA A 138 -13.76 6.68 22.92
N SER A 139 -13.18 7.61 23.67
CA SER A 139 -13.71 8.98 23.79
C SER A 139 -13.69 9.74 22.45
N VAL A 140 -12.59 9.61 21.69
CA VAL A 140 -12.43 10.26 20.37
C VAL A 140 -13.38 9.62 19.36
N ALA A 141 -13.43 8.29 19.30
CA ALA A 141 -14.31 7.58 18.36
C ALA A 141 -15.80 7.90 18.61
N SER A 142 -16.24 7.95 19.88
CA SER A 142 -17.62 8.29 20.25
C SER A 142 -18.02 9.74 19.95
N ALA A 143 -17.04 10.64 19.94
CA ALA A 143 -17.26 12.06 19.63
C ALA A 143 -17.08 12.37 18.13
N PHE A 144 -16.41 11.49 17.39
CA PHE A 144 -15.90 11.74 16.06
C PHE A 144 -16.95 12.31 15.09
N LEU A 145 -18.08 11.64 14.93
CA LEU A 145 -19.11 12.07 13.99
C LEU A 145 -19.72 13.43 14.33
N ARG A 146 -19.76 13.78 15.61
CA ARG A 146 -20.31 15.05 16.09
C ARG A 146 -19.31 16.20 16.01
N GLU A 147 -18.05 15.93 16.32
CA GLU A 147 -17.03 16.98 16.52
C GLU A 147 -16.06 17.14 15.37
N HIS A 148 -15.80 16.04 14.62
CA HIS A 148 -14.75 16.01 13.60
C HIS A 148 -15.24 15.67 12.19
N TRP A 149 -16.56 15.31 12.03
CA TRP A 149 -17.14 14.95 10.75
C TRP A 149 -18.22 15.93 10.31
N PRO A 150 -17.87 17.00 9.58
CA PRO A 150 -18.82 18.06 9.21
C PRO A 150 -19.68 17.77 7.98
N PHE A 151 -19.52 16.60 7.34
CA PHE A 151 -20.04 16.36 5.98
C PHE A 151 -21.45 15.75 5.96
N GLY A 152 -21.99 15.29 7.10
CA GLY A 152 -23.21 14.47 7.08
C GLY A 152 -22.98 13.06 6.52
N PRO A 153 -24.05 12.32 6.14
CA PRO A 153 -23.92 10.98 5.59
C PRO A 153 -23.31 10.99 4.18
N PRO A 154 -22.68 9.87 3.75
CA PRO A 154 -22.46 8.65 4.53
C PRO A 154 -21.39 8.79 5.61
N PHE A 155 -21.49 8.00 6.67
CA PHE A 155 -20.59 8.01 7.80
C PHE A 155 -19.65 6.80 7.77
N PRO A 156 -18.38 6.94 8.23
CA PRO A 156 -17.54 5.78 8.51
C PRO A 156 -18.05 5.04 9.75
N GLU A 157 -17.82 3.74 9.82
CA GLU A 157 -18.01 2.98 11.06
C GLU A 157 -16.92 3.36 12.07
N CYS A 158 -17.31 3.82 13.25
CA CYS A 158 -16.37 4.25 14.28
C CYS A 158 -16.18 3.16 15.34
N HIS A 159 -14.91 2.83 15.60
CA HIS A 159 -14.48 1.82 16.57
C HIS A 159 -13.60 2.45 17.64
N GLY A 160 -13.99 2.28 18.90
CA GLY A 160 -13.30 2.84 20.06
C GLY A 160 -12.37 1.84 20.72
N PHE A 161 -11.12 2.21 20.93
CA PHE A 161 -10.17 1.47 21.76
C PHE A 161 -10.42 1.81 23.24
N SER A 162 -10.61 0.76 24.06
CA SER A 162 -10.69 0.86 25.51
C SER A 162 -9.64 -0.04 26.15
N PRO A 163 -8.67 0.51 26.90
CA PRO A 163 -7.70 -0.30 27.60
C PRO A 163 -8.37 -1.10 28.73
N GLU A 164 -7.72 -2.16 29.19
CA GLU A 164 -8.12 -2.89 30.37
C GLU A 164 -8.15 -1.97 31.61
N LYS A 165 -9.03 -2.28 32.56
CA LYS A 165 -9.17 -1.49 33.79
C LYS A 165 -7.84 -1.40 34.56
N GLY A 166 -7.38 -0.19 34.79
CA GLY A 166 -6.11 0.09 35.49
C GLY A 166 -4.89 0.20 34.57
N VAL A 167 -5.05 -0.02 33.26
CA VAL A 167 -4.01 0.19 32.26
C VAL A 167 -4.17 1.58 31.64
N PHE A 168 -3.13 2.40 31.72
CA PHE A 168 -3.09 3.72 31.07
C PHE A 168 -2.53 3.55 29.66
N ALA A 169 -3.41 3.37 28.68
CA ALA A 169 -3.05 3.25 27.27
C ALA A 169 -4.02 4.03 26.40
N SER A 170 -3.55 4.48 25.25
CA SER A 170 -4.37 5.12 24.22
C SER A 170 -4.03 4.57 22.85
N LEU A 171 -4.94 4.60 21.90
CA LEU A 171 -4.62 4.37 20.53
C LEU A 171 -3.80 5.55 20.00
N HIS A 172 -2.51 5.35 19.77
CA HIS A 172 -1.59 6.39 19.28
C HIS A 172 -1.08 6.08 17.85
N ALA A 173 -1.62 5.04 17.21
CA ALA A 173 -1.32 4.74 15.81
C ALA A 173 -1.85 5.85 14.89
N LYS A 174 -1.14 6.09 13.78
CA LYS A 174 -1.57 6.91 12.66
C LYS A 174 -1.28 6.14 11.40
N CYS A 175 -2.29 5.45 10.89
CA CYS A 175 -2.15 4.69 9.67
C CYS A 175 -3.46 4.64 8.88
N VAL A 176 -3.31 4.42 7.57
CA VAL A 176 -4.41 4.22 6.63
C VAL A 176 -4.12 2.94 5.86
N VAL A 177 -5.16 2.10 5.70
CA VAL A 177 -5.13 0.95 4.79
C VAL A 177 -6.23 1.14 3.77
N VAL A 178 -5.90 0.99 2.48
CA VAL A 178 -6.86 1.13 1.38
C VAL A 178 -6.88 -0.14 0.55
N ASP A 179 -8.10 -0.69 0.35
CA ASP A 179 -8.39 -1.83 -0.50
C ASP A 179 -7.56 -3.08 -0.16
N ALA A 180 -7.22 -3.28 1.13
CA ALA A 180 -6.32 -4.33 1.60
C ALA A 180 -5.00 -4.43 0.80
N ARG A 181 -4.52 -3.32 0.29
CA ARG A 181 -3.38 -3.25 -0.64
C ARG A 181 -2.40 -2.13 -0.31
N TRP A 182 -2.90 -0.92 -0.09
CA TRP A 182 -2.07 0.24 0.20
C TRP A 182 -2.01 0.48 1.69
N VAL A 183 -0.81 0.67 2.21
CA VAL A 183 -0.57 0.96 3.62
C VAL A 183 0.21 2.26 3.73
N PHE A 184 -0.33 3.20 4.47
CA PHE A 184 0.34 4.43 4.83
C PHE A 184 0.48 4.50 6.35
N VAL A 185 1.70 4.55 6.86
CA VAL A 185 2.02 4.73 8.28
C VAL A 185 2.74 6.06 8.43
N THR A 186 2.34 6.87 9.40
CA THR A 186 2.89 8.22 9.57
C THR A 186 2.98 8.63 11.04
N SER A 187 3.84 9.60 11.34
CA SER A 187 3.83 10.30 12.62
C SER A 187 2.73 11.38 12.68
N ALA A 188 2.25 11.86 11.52
CA ALA A 188 1.28 12.93 11.40
C ALA A 188 -0.10 12.54 11.94
N ASN A 189 -0.66 13.35 12.84
CA ASN A 189 -2.08 13.25 13.18
C ASN A 189 -2.95 13.69 12.00
N PHE A 190 -4.21 13.21 11.97
CA PHE A 190 -5.20 13.64 10.98
C PHE A 190 -5.78 15.00 11.35
N THR A 191 -4.91 15.99 11.48
CA THR A 191 -5.22 17.38 11.82
C THR A 191 -4.61 18.30 10.77
N ASP A 192 -5.14 19.52 10.59
CA ASP A 192 -4.56 20.49 9.68
C ASP A 192 -3.05 20.70 9.96
N ARG A 193 -2.67 20.87 11.22
CA ARG A 193 -1.26 21.09 11.60
C ARG A 193 -0.37 19.89 11.32
N GLY A 194 -0.85 18.69 11.57
CA GLY A 194 -0.11 17.44 11.28
C GLY A 194 0.13 17.25 9.79
N GLN A 195 -0.78 17.75 8.95
CA GLN A 195 -0.70 17.57 7.51
C GLN A 195 0.05 18.69 6.78
N THR A 196 0.19 19.90 7.39
CA THR A 196 0.66 21.09 6.67
C THR A 196 1.76 21.88 7.37
N ARG A 197 1.98 21.71 8.68
CA ARG A 197 2.84 22.64 9.46
C ARG A 197 3.94 21.98 10.27
N ASN A 198 3.69 20.79 10.82
CA ASN A 198 4.69 20.08 11.60
C ASN A 198 5.76 19.49 10.68
N ILE A 199 6.89 19.05 11.27
CA ILE A 199 7.77 18.12 10.61
C ILE A 199 7.27 16.72 10.93
N GLU A 200 6.80 16.02 9.91
CA GLU A 200 6.25 14.67 10.04
C GLU A 200 6.86 13.74 8.98
N VAL A 201 7.00 12.47 9.34
CA VAL A 201 7.52 11.45 8.44
C VAL A 201 6.54 10.29 8.33
N GLY A 202 6.39 9.78 7.13
CA GLY A 202 5.57 8.61 6.86
C GLY A 202 6.16 7.74 5.77
N VAL A 203 5.60 6.55 5.65
CA VAL A 203 5.96 5.58 4.62
C VAL A 203 4.70 5.06 3.95
N LEU A 204 4.63 5.24 2.64
CA LEU A 204 3.60 4.65 1.79
C LEU A 204 4.13 3.35 1.17
N MET A 205 3.36 2.29 1.29
CA MET A 205 3.70 0.97 0.75
C MET A 205 2.51 0.38 -0.01
N GLU A 206 2.79 -0.28 -1.11
CA GLU A 206 1.87 -1.19 -1.77
C GLU A 206 2.22 -2.61 -1.33
N ASP A 207 1.57 -3.09 -0.26
CA ASP A 207 1.89 -4.38 0.37
C ASP A 207 0.61 -5.03 0.91
N THR A 208 0.11 -6.03 0.19
CA THR A 208 -1.12 -6.75 0.55
C THR A 208 -0.98 -7.59 1.82
N HIS A 209 0.23 -8.08 2.11
CA HIS A 209 0.46 -8.86 3.33
C HIS A 209 0.42 -7.95 4.56
N LEU A 210 1.15 -6.83 4.53
CA LEU A 210 1.14 -5.86 5.63
C LEU A 210 -0.26 -5.26 5.83
N ALA A 211 -0.98 -4.97 4.73
CA ALA A 211 -2.35 -4.50 4.77
C ALA A 211 -3.27 -5.50 5.50
N ALA A 212 -3.21 -6.78 5.14
CA ALA A 212 -4.00 -7.83 5.77
C ALA A 212 -3.67 -8.01 7.27
N VAL A 213 -2.37 -7.95 7.63
CA VAL A 213 -1.94 -8.03 9.03
C VAL A 213 -2.48 -6.85 9.83
N LEU A 214 -2.37 -5.61 9.32
CA LEU A 214 -2.89 -4.43 10.00
C LEU A 214 -4.42 -4.47 10.13
N GLU A 215 -5.14 -4.80 9.06
CA GLU A 215 -6.60 -4.95 9.12
C GLU A 215 -7.03 -6.00 10.15
N SER A 216 -6.32 -7.14 10.23
CA SER A 216 -6.57 -8.16 11.23
C SER A 216 -6.39 -7.63 12.64
N GLN A 217 -5.30 -6.91 12.93
CA GLN A 217 -5.04 -6.33 14.25
C GLN A 217 -6.16 -5.38 14.72
N PHE A 218 -6.72 -4.59 13.80
CA PHE A 218 -7.81 -3.67 14.13
C PHE A 218 -9.19 -4.34 14.18
N SER A 219 -9.45 -5.36 13.33
CA SER A 219 -10.80 -5.93 13.20
C SER A 219 -11.06 -7.12 14.13
N THR A 220 -10.04 -7.87 14.52
CA THR A 220 -10.18 -9.08 15.35
C THR A 220 -9.83 -8.84 16.82
N GLY A 221 -9.26 -7.68 17.15
CA GLY A 221 -8.88 -7.36 18.51
C GLY A 221 -10.09 -7.11 19.42
N GLU A 222 -10.19 -7.84 20.52
CA GLU A 222 -11.21 -7.63 21.58
C GLU A 222 -11.14 -6.23 22.23
N TRP A 223 -10.11 -5.46 21.89
CA TRP A 223 -9.84 -4.12 22.39
C TRP A 223 -10.69 -3.02 21.73
N PHE A 224 -11.32 -3.34 20.61
CA PHE A 224 -12.11 -2.39 19.85
C PHE A 224 -13.60 -2.73 19.91
N SER A 225 -14.41 -1.74 20.21
CA SER A 225 -15.87 -1.86 20.12
C SER A 225 -16.43 -0.81 19.14
N ARG A 226 -17.41 -1.19 18.34
CA ARG A 226 -18.13 -0.25 17.50
C ARG A 226 -18.91 0.72 18.38
N VAL A 227 -18.76 2.02 18.14
CA VAL A 227 -19.38 3.11 18.93
C VAL A 227 -20.29 4.01 18.07
N ALA A 228 -20.15 3.98 16.75
CA ALA A 228 -20.99 4.70 15.80
C ALA A 228 -20.88 4.07 14.39
#